data_6387eb6708a9ac8102b3387cfed13254
#
_entry.id   6387eb6708a9ac8102b3387cfed13254
#
_cell.length_a   1.000
_cell.length_b   1.000
_cell.length_c   1.000
_cell.angle_alpha   90.00
_cell.angle_beta   90.00
_cell.angle_gamma   90.00
#
_symmetry.space_group_name_H-M   'P 1'
#
loop_
_entity.id
_entity.type
_entity.pdbx_description
1 polymer ?
#
loop_
_entity_poly.entity_id
_entity_poly.type
_entity_poly.pdbx_seq_one_letter_code
_entity_poly.pdbx_strand_id
1 'polypeptide(L)'
;AAMCHYYGQKILIVGCDPKADSTRLILHEKAQSTIMQLASEAGTVEDLELEDVCKPGAGEFHPDNNDITEGYINCTESGGPEPGVGCAGRGVITAINFLEEEGAYTDELDFVSYDVLGDVVCGGFAMPIREGKAQEIYIVMSGEMMAMYAANNISKGILKYANTGGVRLAGLICNARMTDKEYDLSKHLAKQIGTQ
;
A
#
# COMPACT_ATOMS: atom_id res chain seq x y z
N ALA A 1 1.82 11.69 4.59
CA ALA A 1 2.40 13.04 4.76
C ALA A 1 1.65 13.84 5.84
N ALA A 2 0.34 14.11 5.70
CA ALA A 2 -0.39 14.92 6.68
C ALA A 2 -0.32 14.36 8.12
N MET A 3 -0.45 13.06 8.31
CA MET A 3 -0.35 12.44 9.63
C MET A 3 1.06 12.61 10.23
N CYS A 4 2.10 12.44 9.42
CA CYS A 4 3.48 12.72 9.84
C CYS A 4 3.64 14.20 10.19
N HIS A 5 3.23 15.11 9.29
CA HIS A 5 3.39 16.54 9.44
C HIS A 5 2.65 17.13 10.67
N TYR A 6 1.35 16.77 10.86
CA TYR A 6 0.54 17.38 11.91
C TYR A 6 0.54 16.64 13.25
N TYR A 7 0.88 15.36 13.25
CA TYR A 7 0.77 14.50 14.44
C TYR A 7 2.07 13.81 14.81
N GLY A 8 3.16 14.06 14.09
CA GLY A 8 4.46 13.46 14.37
C GLY A 8 4.50 11.94 14.18
N GLN A 9 3.61 11.39 13.34
CA GLN A 9 3.50 9.95 13.17
C GLN A 9 4.66 9.37 12.36
N LYS A 10 5.14 8.21 12.78
CA LYS A 10 6.18 7.43 12.11
C LYS A 10 5.53 6.42 11.16
N ILE A 11 5.77 6.55 9.87
CA ILE A 11 5.02 5.85 8.83
C ILE A 11 5.97 5.12 7.89
N LEU A 12 5.64 3.85 7.58
CA LEU A 12 6.23 3.11 6.47
C LEU A 12 5.19 2.96 5.35
N ILE A 13 5.55 3.36 4.13
CA ILE A 13 4.75 3.14 2.93
C ILE A 13 5.39 2.02 2.12
N VAL A 14 4.60 0.98 1.84
CA VAL A 14 4.99 -0.17 1.04
C VAL A 14 4.17 -0.19 -0.24
N GLY A 15 4.75 0.21 -1.35
CA GLY A 15 4.14 0.13 -2.67
C GLY A 15 4.13 -1.31 -3.17
N CYS A 16 2.95 -1.85 -3.42
CA CYS A 16 2.74 -3.22 -3.88
C CYS A 16 2.26 -3.31 -5.34
N ASP A 17 2.39 -2.23 -6.10
CA ASP A 17 2.10 -2.22 -7.54
C ASP A 17 3.41 -2.41 -8.33
N PRO A 18 3.43 -3.29 -9.35
CA PRO A 18 4.60 -3.44 -10.23
C PRO A 18 5.06 -2.16 -10.92
N LYS A 19 4.19 -1.14 -11.03
CA LYS A 19 4.54 0.17 -11.60
C LYS A 19 5.41 1.02 -10.69
N ALA A 20 5.51 0.68 -9.40
CA ALA A 20 6.33 1.37 -8.41
C ALA A 20 6.12 2.89 -8.42
N ASP A 21 4.88 3.32 -8.28
CA ASP A 21 4.51 4.74 -8.36
C ASP A 21 3.85 5.30 -7.09
N SER A 22 3.71 4.49 -6.03
CA SER A 22 3.09 4.88 -4.76
C SER A 22 3.90 5.94 -4.00
N THR A 23 5.21 5.87 -4.08
CA THR A 23 6.15 6.66 -3.25
C THR A 23 6.70 7.90 -3.95
N ARG A 24 6.50 8.05 -5.24
CA ARG A 24 7.11 9.09 -6.09
C ARG A 24 6.90 10.52 -5.60
N LEU A 25 5.69 10.84 -5.14
CA LEU A 25 5.38 12.18 -4.64
C LEU A 25 6.02 12.47 -3.27
N ILE A 26 6.19 11.44 -2.46
CA ILE A 26 6.83 11.56 -1.14
C ILE A 26 8.34 11.71 -1.29
N LEU A 27 8.94 10.97 -2.23
CA LEU A 27 10.38 10.99 -2.48
C LEU A 27 10.81 12.13 -3.42
N HIS A 28 9.86 12.81 -4.08
CA HIS A 28 10.12 13.80 -5.14
C HIS A 28 10.96 13.25 -6.30
N GLU A 29 10.84 11.96 -6.55
CA GLU A 29 11.56 11.23 -7.59
C GLU A 29 10.64 10.74 -8.70
N LYS A 30 11.18 10.57 -9.90
CA LYS A 30 10.40 10.02 -11.04
C LYS A 30 10.13 8.53 -10.91
N ALA A 31 11.08 7.81 -10.35
CA ALA A 31 11.01 6.38 -10.07
C ALA A 31 11.93 6.06 -8.89
N GLN A 32 11.50 5.13 -8.06
CA GLN A 32 12.33 4.53 -7.02
C GLN A 32 12.83 3.18 -7.52
N SER A 33 14.06 2.79 -7.18
CA SER A 33 14.55 1.42 -7.34
C SER A 33 13.71 0.50 -6.48
N THR A 34 13.19 -0.57 -7.07
CA THR A 34 12.33 -1.51 -6.37
C THR A 34 13.12 -2.67 -5.80
N ILE A 35 12.58 -3.33 -4.77
CA ILE A 35 13.18 -4.53 -4.18
C ILE A 35 13.45 -5.59 -5.26
N MET A 36 12.46 -5.85 -6.12
CA MET A 36 12.61 -6.87 -7.18
C MET A 36 13.62 -6.49 -8.24
N GLN A 37 13.75 -5.19 -8.57
CA GLN A 37 14.79 -4.74 -9.52
C GLN A 37 16.18 -4.91 -8.92
N LEU A 38 16.41 -4.41 -7.71
CA LEU A 38 17.71 -4.52 -7.05
C LEU A 38 18.11 -5.98 -6.80
N ALA A 39 17.15 -6.84 -6.40
CA ALA A 39 17.38 -8.27 -6.28
C ALA A 39 17.80 -8.93 -7.61
N SER A 40 17.22 -8.50 -8.72
CA SER A 40 17.62 -8.98 -10.06
C SER A 40 19.03 -8.53 -10.44
N GLU A 41 19.44 -7.33 -10.03
CA GLU A 41 20.78 -6.79 -10.28
C GLU A 41 21.83 -7.44 -9.37
N ALA A 42 21.50 -7.70 -8.11
CA ALA A 42 22.38 -8.35 -7.14
C ALA A 42 22.47 -9.89 -7.35
N GLY A 43 21.42 -10.49 -7.90
CA GLY A 43 21.29 -11.93 -8.10
C GLY A 43 20.29 -12.61 -7.18
N THR A 44 20.12 -12.12 -5.97
CA THR A 44 19.12 -12.59 -5.00
C THR A 44 18.66 -11.45 -4.09
N VAL A 45 17.50 -11.60 -3.48
CA VAL A 45 16.99 -10.64 -2.50
C VAL A 45 17.80 -10.66 -1.18
N GLU A 46 18.43 -11.78 -0.88
CA GLU A 46 19.22 -12.00 0.33
C GLU A 46 20.54 -11.19 0.33
N ASP A 47 20.96 -10.69 -0.83
CA ASP A 47 22.18 -9.85 -0.98
C ASP A 47 21.86 -8.35 -0.78
N LEU A 48 20.62 -7.99 -0.49
CA LEU A 48 20.20 -6.60 -0.26
C LEU A 48 20.16 -6.29 1.25
N GLU A 49 20.40 -5.04 1.57
CA GLU A 49 20.19 -4.50 2.91
C GLU A 49 18.96 -3.58 2.92
N LEU A 50 18.38 -3.35 4.09
CA LEU A 50 17.18 -2.51 4.23
C LEU A 50 17.39 -1.10 3.67
N GLU A 51 18.58 -0.53 3.87
CA GLU A 51 18.97 0.81 3.43
C GLU A 51 18.98 0.95 1.89
N ASP A 52 19.16 -0.14 1.17
CA ASP A 52 19.13 -0.13 -0.29
C ASP A 52 17.73 0.16 -0.83
N VAL A 53 16.71 -0.34 -0.14
CA VAL A 53 15.32 -0.38 -0.62
C VAL A 53 14.38 0.54 0.16
N CYS A 54 14.72 0.90 1.38
CA CYS A 54 13.90 1.74 2.23
C CYS A 54 14.46 3.16 2.24
N LYS A 55 13.76 4.08 1.60
CA LYS A 55 14.21 5.47 1.44
C LYS A 55 13.43 6.40 2.37
N PRO A 56 14.09 7.33 3.06
CA PRO A 56 13.41 8.37 3.81
C PRO A 56 12.69 9.31 2.84
N GLY A 57 11.47 9.70 3.19
CA GLY A 57 10.70 10.67 2.41
C GLY A 57 11.45 12.00 2.29
N ALA A 58 11.47 12.56 1.08
CA ALA A 58 12.10 13.84 0.82
C ALA A 58 11.20 14.98 1.31
N GLY A 59 11.76 15.91 2.06
CA GLY A 59 11.10 17.12 2.53
C GLY A 59 11.03 17.22 4.05
N GLU A 60 10.86 18.45 4.50
CA GLU A 60 10.59 18.75 5.89
C GLU A 60 9.11 18.50 6.17
N PHE A 61 8.79 17.31 6.66
CA PHE A 61 7.45 17.00 7.16
C PHE A 61 7.22 17.60 8.55
N HIS A 62 7.97 18.64 8.88
CA HIS A 62 7.84 19.33 10.16
C HIS A 62 6.74 20.37 10.06
N PRO A 63 5.81 20.40 11.01
CA PRO A 63 4.88 21.51 11.14
C PRO A 63 5.66 22.78 11.49
N ASP A 64 5.15 23.93 11.09
CA ASP A 64 5.63 25.25 11.54
C ASP A 64 5.58 25.42 13.06
N ASN A 65 5.08 24.42 13.78
CA ASN A 65 4.99 24.32 15.21
C ASN A 65 6.18 23.52 15.74
N ASN A 66 7.11 24.19 16.38
CA ASN A 66 8.36 23.66 16.94
C ASN A 66 8.21 22.53 17.98
N ASP A 67 6.98 22.06 18.26
CA ASP A 67 6.70 21.10 19.30
C ASP A 67 6.51 19.64 18.81
N ILE A 68 6.43 19.41 17.48
CA ILE A 68 6.25 18.06 16.90
C ILE A 68 7.46 17.76 16.01
N THR A 69 8.46 17.10 16.57
CA THR A 69 9.77 16.95 15.93
C THR A 69 10.14 15.52 15.50
N GLU A 70 9.28 14.52 15.70
CA GLU A 70 9.70 13.12 15.62
C GLU A 70 9.05 12.30 14.50
N GLY A 71 8.13 12.85 13.71
CA GLY A 71 7.48 12.12 12.63
C GLY A 71 8.40 11.92 11.42
N TYR A 72 8.32 10.74 10.80
CA TYR A 72 9.00 10.46 9.55
C TYR A 72 8.13 9.58 8.64
N ILE A 73 8.48 9.57 7.36
CA ILE A 73 7.89 8.65 6.39
C ILE A 73 9.04 7.93 5.70
N ASN A 74 9.05 6.62 5.81
CA ASN A 74 9.91 5.76 5.03
C ASN A 74 9.12 5.13 3.87
N CYS A 75 9.77 4.97 2.75
CA CYS A 75 9.17 4.56 1.49
C CYS A 75 9.92 3.37 0.90
N THR A 76 9.17 2.34 0.51
CA THR A 76 9.70 1.21 -0.23
C THR A 76 8.72 0.79 -1.32
N GLU A 77 9.24 0.21 -2.40
CA GLU A 77 8.46 -0.31 -3.52
C GLU A 77 8.85 -1.76 -3.79
N SER A 78 7.86 -2.64 -3.81
CA SER A 78 8.10 -4.05 -4.11
C SER A 78 8.56 -4.24 -5.56
N GLY A 79 7.96 -3.51 -6.48
CA GLY A 79 8.14 -3.73 -7.91
C GLY A 79 7.51 -5.03 -8.38
N GLY A 80 7.84 -5.42 -9.59
CA GLY A 80 7.39 -6.66 -10.22
C GLY A 80 8.52 -7.31 -11.01
N PRO A 81 8.34 -8.57 -11.39
CA PRO A 81 9.27 -9.21 -12.31
C PRO A 81 9.26 -8.50 -13.66
N GLU A 82 10.32 -8.70 -14.44
CA GLU A 82 10.37 -8.21 -15.81
C GLU A 82 9.14 -8.68 -16.62
N PRO A 83 8.64 -7.85 -17.54
CA PRO A 83 7.50 -8.22 -18.39
C PRO A 83 7.70 -9.58 -19.07
N GLY A 84 6.76 -10.50 -18.85
CA GLY A 84 6.84 -11.86 -19.39
C GLY A 84 7.56 -12.87 -18.50
N VAL A 85 8.12 -12.46 -17.37
CA VAL A 85 8.84 -13.33 -16.43
C VAL A 85 8.06 -13.46 -15.13
N GLY A 86 7.17 -14.42 -15.06
CA GLY A 86 6.48 -14.80 -13.82
C GLY A 86 5.29 -13.93 -13.41
N CYS A 87 4.76 -14.19 -12.24
CA CYS A 87 3.60 -13.50 -11.66
C CYS A 87 4.04 -12.37 -10.74
N ALA A 88 3.56 -11.15 -11.00
CA ALA A 88 3.86 -9.97 -10.19
C ALA A 88 3.53 -10.16 -8.69
N GLY A 89 2.48 -10.91 -8.37
CA GLY A 89 2.12 -11.20 -6.98
C GLY A 89 3.17 -12.02 -6.21
N ARG A 90 4.02 -12.80 -6.87
CA ARG A 90 5.16 -13.47 -6.19
C ARG A 90 6.21 -12.46 -5.79
N GLY A 91 6.46 -11.43 -6.60
CA GLY A 91 7.38 -10.35 -6.27
C GLY A 91 6.93 -9.61 -5.01
N VAL A 92 5.64 -9.31 -4.87
CA VAL A 92 5.07 -8.70 -3.67
C VAL A 92 5.29 -9.57 -2.43
N ILE A 93 5.06 -10.89 -2.52
CA ILE A 93 5.30 -11.81 -1.42
C ILE A 93 6.78 -11.78 -1.01
N THR A 94 7.69 -11.92 -1.97
CA THR A 94 9.13 -11.88 -1.73
C THR A 94 9.56 -10.57 -1.06
N ALA A 95 9.07 -9.44 -1.58
CA ALA A 95 9.39 -8.13 -1.03
C ALA A 95 8.90 -7.94 0.41
N ILE A 96 7.68 -8.37 0.73
CA ILE A 96 7.14 -8.22 2.10
C ILE A 96 7.88 -9.13 3.08
N ASN A 97 8.22 -10.36 2.68
CA ASN A 97 9.02 -11.26 3.52
C ASN A 97 10.42 -10.69 3.78
N PHE A 98 11.07 -10.19 2.75
CA PHE A 98 12.37 -9.52 2.89
C PHE A 98 12.30 -8.34 3.86
N LEU A 99 11.31 -7.46 3.73
CA LEU A 99 11.13 -6.33 4.65
C LEU A 99 10.91 -6.78 6.10
N GLU A 100 10.27 -7.93 6.31
CA GLU A 100 10.09 -8.51 7.64
C GLU A 100 11.41 -9.07 8.19
N GLU A 101 12.16 -9.81 7.39
CA GLU A 101 13.44 -10.42 7.74
C GLU A 101 14.49 -9.36 8.05
N GLU A 102 14.52 -8.26 7.28
CA GLU A 102 15.43 -7.13 7.48
C GLU A 102 14.94 -6.12 8.56
N GLY A 103 13.83 -6.41 9.24
CA GLY A 103 13.36 -5.62 10.37
C GLY A 103 12.78 -4.24 10.00
N ALA A 104 12.22 -4.08 8.81
CA ALA A 104 11.56 -2.85 8.40
C ALA A 104 10.35 -2.50 9.27
N TYR A 105 9.73 -3.49 9.90
CA TYR A 105 8.55 -3.33 10.76
C TYR A 105 8.96 -3.19 12.22
N THR A 106 9.40 -2.00 12.60
CA THR A 106 9.82 -1.71 13.97
C THR A 106 8.63 -1.38 14.89
N ASP A 107 8.79 -1.62 16.19
CA ASP A 107 7.80 -1.23 17.21
C ASP A 107 7.61 0.29 17.33
N GLU A 108 8.50 1.08 16.72
CA GLU A 108 8.42 2.54 16.70
C GLU A 108 7.45 3.08 15.65
N LEU A 109 7.06 2.26 14.66
CA LEU A 109 6.14 2.68 13.61
C LEU A 109 4.72 2.81 14.16
N ASP A 110 4.11 3.96 13.91
CA ASP A 110 2.68 4.17 14.20
C ASP A 110 1.78 3.55 13.14
N PHE A 111 2.24 3.57 11.88
CA PHE A 111 1.48 3.03 10.73
C PHE A 111 2.36 2.38 9.69
N VAL A 112 1.87 1.27 9.16
CA VAL A 112 2.36 0.68 7.91
C VAL A 112 1.23 0.75 6.89
N SER A 113 1.48 1.41 5.76
CA SER A 113 0.52 1.57 4.67
C SER A 113 0.95 0.72 3.48
N TYR A 114 0.14 -0.27 3.12
CA TYR A 114 0.31 -1.05 1.91
C TYR A 114 -0.55 -0.45 0.78
N ASP A 115 0.09 0.07 -0.25
CA ASP A 115 -0.60 0.55 -1.44
C ASP A 115 -0.69 -0.57 -2.47
N VAL A 116 -1.82 -1.26 -2.46
CA VAL A 116 -2.05 -2.46 -3.27
C VAL A 116 -2.88 -2.11 -4.49
N LEU A 117 -2.50 -2.64 -5.65
CA LEU A 117 -3.24 -2.42 -6.88
C LEU A 117 -4.69 -2.91 -6.79
N GLY A 118 -5.61 -2.20 -7.48
CA GLY A 118 -7.04 -2.45 -7.42
C GLY A 118 -7.53 -3.63 -8.26
N ASP A 119 -6.74 -4.09 -9.22
CA ASP A 119 -7.06 -5.25 -10.06
C ASP A 119 -6.44 -6.51 -9.45
N VAL A 120 -7.14 -7.11 -8.51
CA VAL A 120 -6.67 -8.33 -7.82
C VAL A 120 -6.78 -9.51 -8.76
N VAL A 121 -5.76 -9.72 -9.57
CA VAL A 121 -5.70 -10.83 -10.54
C VAL A 121 -5.02 -12.08 -10.02
N CYS A 122 -4.21 -12.00 -8.93
CA CYS A 122 -3.61 -13.19 -8.32
C CYS A 122 -3.48 -13.07 -6.79
N GLY A 123 -3.36 -14.21 -6.14
CA GLY A 123 -3.33 -14.31 -4.68
C GLY A 123 -2.15 -13.61 -3.98
N GLY A 124 -1.10 -13.26 -4.73
CA GLY A 124 0.05 -12.55 -4.17
C GLY A 124 -0.27 -11.15 -3.67
N PHE A 125 -1.15 -10.44 -4.35
CA PHE A 125 -1.60 -9.11 -3.91
C PHE A 125 -2.49 -9.14 -2.66
N ALA A 126 -3.06 -10.28 -2.34
CA ALA A 126 -3.81 -10.48 -1.10
C ALA A 126 -2.90 -10.87 0.08
N MET A 127 -1.58 -10.92 -0.09
CA MET A 127 -0.66 -11.34 0.95
C MET A 127 -0.74 -10.47 2.21
N PRO A 128 -0.75 -9.14 2.15
CA PRO A 128 -0.90 -8.31 3.35
C PRO A 128 -2.17 -8.64 4.15
N ILE A 129 -3.23 -9.07 3.46
CA ILE A 129 -4.51 -9.46 4.06
C ILE A 129 -4.42 -10.88 4.67
N ARG A 130 -3.86 -11.82 3.92
CA ARG A 130 -3.80 -13.24 4.28
C ARG A 130 -2.87 -13.52 5.47
N GLU A 131 -1.75 -12.83 5.51
CA GLU A 131 -0.71 -13.00 6.54
C GLU A 131 -0.95 -12.09 7.77
N GLY A 132 -2.11 -11.41 7.83
CA GLY A 132 -2.45 -10.54 8.96
C GLY A 132 -1.59 -9.27 9.08
N LYS A 133 -0.87 -8.89 8.02
CA LYS A 133 -0.04 -7.68 7.99
C LYS A 133 -0.89 -6.41 7.97
N ALA A 134 -2.04 -6.45 7.28
CA ALA A 134 -3.01 -5.36 7.26
C ALA A 134 -4.22 -5.72 8.12
N GLN A 135 -4.59 -4.84 9.05
CA GLN A 135 -5.76 -5.01 9.91
C GLN A 135 -7.00 -4.33 9.34
N GLU A 136 -6.81 -3.19 8.70
CA GLU A 136 -7.85 -2.36 8.11
C GLU A 136 -7.61 -2.16 6.63
N ILE A 137 -8.66 -2.35 5.83
CA ILE A 137 -8.60 -2.18 4.39
C ILE A 137 -9.55 -1.08 3.99
N TYR A 138 -9.01 -0.10 3.29
CA TYR A 138 -9.76 0.95 2.62
C TYR A 138 -9.71 0.70 1.12
N ILE A 139 -10.85 0.70 0.46
CA ILE A 139 -10.92 0.57 -1.00
C ILE A 139 -11.12 1.95 -1.60
N VAL A 140 -10.14 2.40 -2.38
CA VAL A 140 -10.24 3.65 -3.14
C VAL A 140 -10.93 3.36 -4.47
N MET A 141 -12.00 4.06 -4.77
CA MET A 141 -12.78 3.88 -5.99
C MET A 141 -13.39 5.20 -6.46
N SER A 142 -13.78 5.27 -7.72
CA SER A 142 -14.62 6.35 -8.26
C SER A 142 -16.07 5.87 -8.43
N GLY A 143 -16.97 6.76 -8.80
CA GLY A 143 -18.35 6.42 -9.15
C GLY A 143 -18.53 5.76 -10.52
N GLU A 144 -17.44 5.46 -11.22
CA GLU A 144 -17.47 4.78 -12.51
C GLU A 144 -17.79 3.28 -12.33
N MET A 145 -18.57 2.74 -13.26
CA MET A 145 -19.08 1.36 -13.18
C MET A 145 -17.97 0.32 -12.95
N MET A 146 -16.84 0.45 -13.66
CA MET A 146 -15.74 -0.53 -13.54
C MET A 146 -15.01 -0.42 -12.21
N ALA A 147 -14.84 0.78 -11.67
CA ALA A 147 -14.27 0.99 -10.35
C ALA A 147 -15.16 0.41 -9.24
N MET A 148 -16.47 0.62 -9.34
CA MET A 148 -17.46 0.05 -8.42
C MET A 148 -17.49 -1.49 -8.51
N TYR A 149 -17.39 -2.04 -9.71
CA TYR A 149 -17.32 -3.50 -9.93
C TYR A 149 -16.06 -4.10 -9.29
N ALA A 150 -14.91 -3.47 -9.48
CA ALA A 150 -13.65 -3.89 -8.85
C ALA A 150 -13.75 -3.81 -7.32
N ALA A 151 -14.27 -2.70 -6.78
CA ALA A 151 -14.46 -2.51 -5.34
C ALA A 151 -15.36 -3.61 -4.73
N ASN A 152 -16.46 -3.95 -5.39
CA ASN A 152 -17.35 -5.04 -4.96
C ASN A 152 -16.64 -6.40 -4.96
N ASN A 153 -15.79 -6.69 -5.96
CA ASN A 153 -15.04 -7.94 -6.02
C ASN A 153 -13.96 -8.02 -4.94
N ILE A 154 -13.25 -6.92 -4.69
CA ILE A 154 -12.27 -6.81 -3.62
C ILE A 154 -12.96 -7.04 -2.27
N SER A 155 -14.10 -6.38 -2.02
CA SER A 155 -14.87 -6.53 -0.78
C SER A 155 -15.26 -8.00 -0.52
N LYS A 156 -15.70 -8.71 -1.55
CA LYS A 156 -16.00 -10.15 -1.45
C LYS A 156 -14.75 -10.99 -1.16
N GLY A 157 -13.60 -10.58 -1.71
CA GLY A 157 -12.30 -11.19 -1.41
C GLY A 157 -11.92 -11.02 0.07
N ILE A 158 -12.06 -9.82 0.61
CA ILE A 158 -11.77 -9.50 2.01
C ILE A 158 -12.62 -10.35 2.95
N LEU A 159 -13.91 -10.51 2.67
CA LEU A 159 -14.82 -11.32 3.49
C LEU A 159 -14.36 -12.77 3.68
N LYS A 160 -13.65 -13.35 2.71
CA LYS A 160 -13.10 -14.71 2.83
C LYS A 160 -12.01 -14.79 3.90
N TYR A 161 -11.26 -13.71 4.11
CA TYR A 161 -10.15 -13.66 5.05
C TYR A 161 -10.54 -13.02 6.40
N ALA A 162 -11.63 -12.25 6.45
CA ALA A 162 -12.11 -11.61 7.68
C ALA A 162 -12.37 -12.61 8.81
N ASN A 163 -12.84 -13.81 8.47
CA ASN A 163 -13.16 -14.85 9.45
C ASN A 163 -11.92 -15.58 10.01
N THR A 164 -10.77 -15.47 9.36
CA THR A 164 -9.56 -16.23 9.70
C THR A 164 -8.39 -15.36 10.14
N GLY A 165 -8.36 -14.09 9.77
CA GLY A 165 -7.15 -13.25 9.87
C GLY A 165 -7.31 -11.93 10.64
N GLY A 166 -8.46 -11.65 11.25
CA GLY A 166 -8.64 -10.37 12.00
C GLY A 166 -8.66 -9.11 11.12
N VAL A 167 -8.69 -9.26 9.81
CA VAL A 167 -8.77 -8.15 8.86
C VAL A 167 -10.22 -7.68 8.68
N ARG A 168 -10.42 -6.38 8.51
CA ARG A 168 -11.73 -5.80 8.25
C ARG A 168 -11.71 -4.82 7.09
N LEU A 169 -12.81 -4.74 6.37
CA LEU A 169 -13.09 -3.63 5.46
C LEU A 169 -13.48 -2.41 6.29
N ALA A 170 -12.59 -1.44 6.37
CA ALA A 170 -12.79 -0.23 7.17
C ALA A 170 -13.69 0.79 6.46
N GLY A 171 -13.61 0.87 5.13
CA GLY A 171 -14.47 1.78 4.37
C GLY A 171 -14.15 1.85 2.88
N LEU A 172 -15.00 2.60 2.17
CA LEU A 172 -14.78 3.02 0.79
C LEU A 172 -14.35 4.49 0.77
N ILE A 173 -13.33 4.79 -0.01
CA ILE A 173 -12.88 6.16 -0.27
C ILE A 173 -13.29 6.53 -1.70
N CYS A 174 -14.21 7.49 -1.83
CA CYS A 174 -14.63 7.99 -3.14
C CYS A 174 -13.60 9.00 -3.67
N ASN A 175 -12.79 8.57 -4.63
CA ASN A 175 -11.92 9.43 -5.41
C ASN A 175 -12.73 10.06 -6.54
N ALA A 176 -13.35 11.20 -6.28
CA ALA A 176 -14.28 11.85 -7.18
C ALA A 176 -13.63 12.26 -8.50
N ARG A 177 -14.21 11.83 -9.61
CA ARG A 177 -13.75 12.06 -10.98
C ARG A 177 -14.75 12.88 -11.82
N MET A 178 -15.69 13.55 -11.13
CA MET A 178 -16.73 14.37 -11.75
C MET A 178 -17.73 13.57 -12.59
N THR A 179 -17.96 12.31 -12.26
CA THR A 179 -19.05 11.50 -12.84
C THR A 179 -20.39 11.85 -12.18
N ASP A 180 -21.49 11.69 -12.95
CA ASP A 180 -22.82 12.01 -12.43
C ASP A 180 -23.19 11.12 -11.23
N LYS A 181 -23.73 11.72 -10.17
CA LYS A 181 -24.16 11.05 -8.93
C LYS A 181 -23.09 10.19 -8.25
N GLU A 182 -21.85 10.48 -8.47
CA GLU A 182 -20.70 9.69 -8.02
C GLU A 182 -20.73 9.41 -6.52
N TYR A 183 -21.01 10.42 -5.72
CA TYR A 183 -21.10 10.29 -4.28
C TYR A 183 -22.29 9.41 -3.84
N ASP A 184 -23.45 9.58 -4.47
CA ASP A 184 -24.66 8.80 -4.15
C ASP A 184 -24.47 7.33 -4.51
N LEU A 185 -23.83 7.05 -5.65
CA LEU A 185 -23.50 5.70 -6.10
C LEU A 185 -22.52 5.03 -5.14
N SER A 186 -21.46 5.73 -4.75
CA SER A 186 -20.45 5.24 -3.80
C SER A 186 -21.08 4.93 -2.44
N LYS A 187 -21.93 5.82 -1.93
CA LYS A 187 -22.65 5.65 -0.68
C LYS A 187 -23.65 4.48 -0.75
N HIS A 188 -24.31 4.31 -1.88
CA HIS A 188 -25.20 3.18 -2.09
C HIS A 188 -24.45 1.85 -2.07
N LEU A 189 -23.29 1.78 -2.74
CA LEU A 189 -22.43 0.60 -2.73
C LEU A 189 -21.93 0.29 -1.31
N ALA A 190 -21.44 1.30 -0.57
CA ALA A 190 -20.99 1.14 0.80
C ALA A 190 -22.08 0.52 1.69
N LYS A 191 -23.31 1.01 1.57
CA LYS A 191 -24.46 0.47 2.29
C LYS A 191 -24.76 -0.99 1.91
N GLN A 192 -24.66 -1.34 0.62
CA GLN A 192 -24.88 -2.71 0.17
C GLN A 192 -23.81 -3.69 0.66
N ILE A 193 -22.57 -3.24 0.74
CA ILE A 193 -21.45 -4.04 1.25
C ILE A 193 -21.47 -4.11 2.79
N GLY A 194 -22.15 -3.20 3.46
CA GLY A 194 -22.19 -3.11 4.92
C GLY A 194 -20.99 -2.37 5.53
N THR A 195 -20.45 -1.38 4.81
CA THR A 195 -19.35 -0.51 5.26
C THR A 195 -19.75 0.97 5.16
N GLN A 196 -18.81 1.87 5.44
CA GLN A 196 -18.97 3.33 5.36
C GLN A 196 -18.14 3.95 4.25
#